data_a59bcb97e90f3b606322f3a811870bac
#
_entry.id   a59bcb97e90f3b606322f3a811870bac
#
_cell.length_a   1.000
_cell.length_b   1.000
_cell.length_c   1.000
_cell.angle_alpha   90.00
_cell.angle_beta   90.00
_cell.angle_gamma   90.00
#
_symmetry.space_group_name_H-M   'P 1'
#
loop_
_entity.id
_entity.type
_entity.pdbx_description
1 polymer ?
#
loop_
_entity_poly.entity_id
_entity_poly.type
_entity_poly.pdbx_seq_one_letter_code
_entity_poly.pdbx_strand_id
1 'polypeptide(L)'
;MANENAKNRYELNKELAQMLKGGVIMDVTTPEQARIAQEAGACAVMALERIPADIRAAGGVARMSDPKMIKGIQEAVTIPVMAKCRIGHFAEAQILEAIEIDYIDESEVLSPADDVYHIDKHKFSVPFVCGAKDLGEALRRINEGASMIRTKGEPGTGDVVQAVRHMRKMNSEMARLVSMREDELFQAAKELQVPYDLVLYVHENGKLPVVNFADAALMMQLGAEGVFVGSGIFKSGNPAKRAAAIVKAVANFTDAKLIAELSEDLGEAMVGINEQEIEFLMAERGK
;
A
#
# COMPACT_ATOMS: atom_id res chain seq x y z
N MET A 1 -26.55 -12.40 -13.42
CA MET A 1 -26.94 -11.44 -12.35
C MET A 1 -25.95 -11.41 -11.20
N ALA A 2 -25.72 -12.47 -10.41
CA ALA A 2 -24.75 -12.40 -9.27
C ALA A 2 -23.30 -12.14 -9.73
N ASN A 3 -22.85 -12.78 -10.80
CA ASN A 3 -21.51 -12.61 -11.36
C ASN A 3 -21.29 -11.21 -12.00
N GLU A 4 -22.34 -10.65 -12.57
CA GLU A 4 -22.33 -9.32 -13.20
C GLU A 4 -22.31 -8.20 -12.15
N ASN A 5 -23.03 -8.36 -11.03
CA ASN A 5 -22.97 -7.44 -9.90
C ASN A 5 -21.59 -7.44 -9.21
N ALA A 6 -20.96 -8.59 -9.05
CA ALA A 6 -19.61 -8.69 -8.50
C ALA A 6 -18.58 -8.02 -9.42
N LYS A 7 -18.69 -8.21 -10.75
CA LYS A 7 -17.82 -7.55 -11.74
C LYS A 7 -17.98 -6.03 -11.69
N ASN A 8 -19.22 -5.53 -11.70
CA ASN A 8 -19.52 -4.10 -11.63
C ASN A 8 -19.00 -3.50 -10.32
N ARG A 9 -19.10 -4.24 -9.20
CA ARG A 9 -18.56 -3.80 -7.91
C ARG A 9 -17.05 -3.71 -7.93
N TYR A 10 -16.37 -4.68 -8.50
CA TYR A 10 -14.90 -4.65 -8.62
C TYR A 10 -14.41 -3.48 -9.48
N GLU A 11 -15.07 -3.19 -10.60
CA GLU A 11 -14.74 -2.01 -11.40
C GLU A 11 -14.92 -0.70 -10.59
N LEU A 12 -16.02 -0.54 -9.86
CA LEU A 12 -16.22 0.59 -8.97
C LEU A 12 -15.09 0.69 -7.91
N ASN A 13 -14.70 -0.42 -7.31
CA ASN A 13 -13.63 -0.44 -6.33
C ASN A 13 -12.27 0.01 -6.92
N LYS A 14 -11.99 -0.34 -8.18
CA LYS A 14 -10.81 0.17 -8.90
C LYS A 14 -10.89 1.68 -9.14
N GLU A 15 -12.06 2.19 -9.52
CA GLU A 15 -12.29 3.62 -9.71
C GLU A 15 -12.12 4.40 -8.39
N LEU A 16 -12.64 3.88 -7.28
CA LEU A 16 -12.43 4.47 -5.95
C LEU A 16 -10.92 4.53 -5.60
N ALA A 17 -10.16 3.48 -5.89
CA ALA A 17 -8.72 3.47 -5.68
C ALA A 17 -7.98 4.48 -6.59
N GLN A 18 -8.44 4.67 -7.84
CA GLN A 18 -7.90 5.67 -8.77
C GLN A 18 -8.04 7.11 -8.23
N MET A 19 -9.07 7.41 -7.44
CA MET A 19 -9.27 8.74 -6.85
C MET A 19 -8.15 9.14 -5.88
N LEU A 20 -7.39 8.18 -5.35
CA LEU A 20 -6.28 8.41 -4.43
C LEU A 20 -4.95 8.68 -5.16
N LYS A 21 -4.92 8.52 -6.48
CA LYS A 21 -3.70 8.68 -7.30
C LYS A 21 -3.07 10.06 -7.13
N GLY A 22 -1.75 10.09 -6.98
CA GLY A 22 -0.97 11.30 -6.74
C GLY A 22 -0.96 11.75 -5.28
N GLY A 23 -1.68 11.03 -4.40
CA GLY A 23 -1.83 11.39 -2.99
C GLY A 23 -0.85 10.68 -2.06
N VAL A 24 -0.97 11.05 -0.79
CA VAL A 24 -0.23 10.46 0.33
C VAL A 24 -1.22 9.84 1.30
N ILE A 25 -1.03 8.57 1.63
CA ILE A 25 -1.76 7.84 2.68
C ILE A 25 -0.84 7.78 3.90
N MET A 26 -1.34 8.21 5.06
CA MET A 26 -0.53 8.30 6.28
C MET A 26 -1.00 7.30 7.34
N ASP A 27 -0.08 6.54 7.91
CA ASP A 27 -0.34 5.68 9.07
C ASP A 27 -0.59 6.54 10.30
N VAL A 28 -1.70 6.31 11.00
CA VAL A 28 -2.11 7.05 12.19
C VAL A 28 -2.57 6.10 13.29
N THR A 29 -2.26 6.44 14.55
CA THR A 29 -2.62 5.63 15.73
C THR A 29 -3.63 6.31 16.65
N THR A 30 -3.93 7.58 16.41
CA THR A 30 -4.89 8.36 17.21
C THR A 30 -5.74 9.29 16.34
N PRO A 31 -6.92 9.70 16.82
CA PRO A 31 -7.74 10.71 16.16
C PRO A 31 -7.00 12.04 15.91
N GLU A 32 -6.10 12.43 16.81
CA GLU A 32 -5.29 13.65 16.65
C GLU A 32 -4.31 13.54 15.49
N GLN A 33 -3.61 12.42 15.38
CA GLN A 33 -2.71 12.16 14.24
C GLN A 33 -3.48 12.16 12.92
N ALA A 34 -4.70 11.61 12.91
CA ALA A 34 -5.55 11.61 11.73
C ALA A 34 -5.95 13.03 11.30
N ARG A 35 -6.27 13.94 12.24
CA ARG A 35 -6.51 15.34 11.93
C ARG A 35 -5.29 16.03 11.37
N ILE A 36 -4.12 15.82 11.97
CA ILE A 36 -2.83 16.36 11.45
C ILE A 36 -2.59 15.88 10.02
N ALA A 37 -2.81 14.60 9.73
CA ALA A 37 -2.67 14.05 8.39
C ALA A 37 -3.65 14.71 7.40
N GLN A 38 -4.91 14.85 7.77
CA GLN A 38 -5.93 15.50 6.93
C GLN A 38 -5.58 16.98 6.68
N GLU A 39 -5.20 17.73 7.70
CA GLU A 39 -4.80 19.14 7.59
C GLU A 39 -3.54 19.33 6.72
N ALA A 40 -2.63 18.34 6.74
CA ALA A 40 -1.46 18.31 5.87
C ALA A 40 -1.81 18.03 4.40
N GLY A 41 -3.04 17.57 4.11
CA GLY A 41 -3.50 17.25 2.75
C GLY A 41 -3.32 15.78 2.37
N ALA A 42 -3.27 14.85 3.32
CA ALA A 42 -3.31 13.42 3.03
C ALA A 42 -4.61 13.07 2.28
N CYS A 43 -4.52 12.16 1.30
CA CYS A 43 -5.69 11.70 0.56
C CYS A 43 -6.48 10.61 1.30
N ALA A 44 -5.85 9.92 2.26
CA ALA A 44 -6.44 8.93 3.15
C ALA A 44 -5.53 8.74 4.37
N VAL A 45 -6.05 8.09 5.41
CA VAL A 45 -5.27 7.62 6.55
C VAL A 45 -5.40 6.11 6.72
N MET A 46 -4.35 5.47 7.24
CA MET A 46 -4.33 4.07 7.63
C MET A 46 -4.39 3.98 9.14
N ALA A 47 -5.49 3.48 9.68
CA ALA A 47 -5.71 3.32 11.12
C ALA A 47 -4.96 2.09 11.65
N LEU A 48 -4.05 2.29 12.60
CA LEU A 48 -3.21 1.25 13.20
C LEU A 48 -3.12 1.46 14.72
N GLU A 49 -3.16 0.41 15.52
CA GLU A 49 -2.80 0.50 16.95
C GLU A 49 -1.31 0.72 17.14
N ARG A 50 -0.50 0.11 16.28
CA ARG A 50 0.95 0.21 16.28
C ARG A 50 1.45 0.41 14.86
N ILE A 51 2.27 1.43 14.65
CA ILE A 51 2.96 1.64 13.39
C ILE A 51 4.02 0.55 13.17
N PRO A 52 4.46 0.31 11.94
CA PRO A 52 5.40 -0.79 11.63
C PRO A 52 6.66 -0.81 12.49
N ALA A 53 7.24 0.35 12.84
CA ALA A 53 8.41 0.42 13.71
C ALA A 53 8.13 -0.15 15.12
N ASP A 54 6.96 0.11 15.68
CA ASP A 54 6.56 -0.41 17.00
C ASP A 54 6.23 -1.90 16.94
N ILE A 55 5.67 -2.38 15.81
CA ILE A 55 5.45 -3.81 15.59
C ILE A 55 6.80 -4.55 15.58
N ARG A 56 7.82 -4.01 14.90
CA ARG A 56 9.17 -4.60 14.91
C ARG A 56 9.77 -4.64 16.31
N ALA A 57 9.72 -3.51 17.01
CA ALA A 57 10.23 -3.41 18.39
C ALA A 57 9.54 -4.38 19.37
N ALA A 58 8.29 -4.76 19.10
CA ALA A 58 7.50 -5.69 19.89
C ALA A 58 7.60 -7.17 19.41
N GLY A 59 8.62 -7.52 18.63
CA GLY A 59 8.86 -8.89 18.18
C GLY A 59 8.11 -9.29 16.89
N GLY A 60 7.52 -8.34 16.17
CA GLY A 60 6.95 -8.54 14.84
C GLY A 60 5.59 -9.24 14.79
N VAL A 61 4.99 -9.60 15.93
CA VAL A 61 3.66 -10.21 15.97
C VAL A 61 2.60 -9.12 16.13
N ALA A 62 1.68 -9.04 15.16
CA ALA A 62 0.59 -8.08 15.15
C ALA A 62 -0.66 -8.66 14.49
N ARG A 63 -1.82 -8.17 14.90
CA ARG A 63 -3.15 -8.50 14.36
C ARG A 63 -3.92 -7.24 14.01
N MET A 64 -5.13 -7.39 13.48
CA MET A 64 -6.05 -6.28 13.22
C MET A 64 -6.20 -5.39 14.46
N SER A 65 -6.26 -4.09 14.25
CA SER A 65 -6.48 -3.09 15.29
C SER A 65 -7.89 -3.14 15.86
N ASP A 66 -8.06 -2.65 17.10
CA ASP A 66 -9.35 -2.60 17.78
C ASP A 66 -10.37 -1.78 16.97
N PRO A 67 -11.57 -2.32 16.66
CA PRO A 67 -12.61 -1.62 15.95
C PRO A 67 -13.05 -0.30 16.60
N LYS A 68 -12.99 -0.19 17.93
CA LYS A 68 -13.33 1.06 18.65
C LYS A 68 -12.31 2.15 18.35
N MET A 69 -11.03 1.82 18.29
CA MET A 69 -9.97 2.75 17.91
C MET A 69 -10.16 3.21 16.46
N ILE A 70 -10.43 2.27 15.53
CA ILE A 70 -10.67 2.59 14.12
C ILE A 70 -11.86 3.55 13.98
N LYS A 71 -12.99 3.27 14.64
CA LYS A 71 -14.17 4.15 14.65
C LYS A 71 -13.86 5.57 15.17
N GLY A 72 -13.05 5.68 16.23
CA GLY A 72 -12.61 6.98 16.74
C GLY A 72 -11.80 7.79 15.71
N ILE A 73 -11.04 7.12 14.84
CA ILE A 73 -10.34 7.76 13.73
C ILE A 73 -11.34 8.14 12.62
N GLN A 74 -12.29 7.25 12.25
CA GLN A 74 -13.33 7.55 11.27
C GLN A 74 -14.16 8.79 11.67
N GLU A 75 -14.49 8.94 12.95
CA GLU A 75 -15.22 10.10 13.49
C GLU A 75 -14.39 11.40 13.46
N ALA A 76 -13.07 11.30 13.43
CA ALA A 76 -12.17 12.45 13.53
C ALA A 76 -11.85 13.13 12.20
N VAL A 77 -12.05 12.46 11.07
CA VAL A 77 -11.67 12.94 9.73
C VAL A 77 -12.79 12.75 8.71
N THR A 78 -12.69 13.46 7.59
CA THR A 78 -13.62 13.34 6.46
C THR A 78 -12.98 12.70 5.23
N ILE A 79 -11.67 12.48 5.27
CA ILE A 79 -10.94 11.72 4.24
C ILE A 79 -11.10 10.22 4.49
N PRO A 80 -10.95 9.37 3.47
CA PRO A 80 -11.06 7.92 3.61
C PRO A 80 -10.16 7.34 4.70
N VAL A 81 -10.69 6.37 5.43
CA VAL A 81 -9.96 5.61 6.46
C VAL A 81 -9.75 4.18 6.00
N MET A 82 -8.52 3.74 6.01
CA MET A 82 -8.11 2.37 5.73
C MET A 82 -7.78 1.64 7.02
N ALA A 83 -7.93 0.32 7.02
CA ALA A 83 -7.43 -0.52 8.12
C ALA A 83 -6.84 -1.83 7.57
N LYS A 84 -5.93 -2.44 8.36
CA LYS A 84 -5.24 -3.66 7.96
C LYS A 84 -5.91 -4.91 8.55
N CYS A 85 -6.03 -5.95 7.74
CA CYS A 85 -6.27 -7.32 8.20
C CYS A 85 -5.05 -8.21 7.91
N ARG A 86 -4.95 -9.30 8.63
CA ARG A 86 -3.90 -10.31 8.41
C ARG A 86 -4.13 -11.04 7.09
N ILE A 87 -3.06 -11.41 6.42
CA ILE A 87 -3.11 -12.24 5.21
C ILE A 87 -3.90 -13.53 5.50
N GLY A 88 -4.90 -13.83 4.66
CA GLY A 88 -5.76 -15.00 4.78
C GLY A 88 -6.85 -14.93 5.86
N HIS A 89 -6.88 -13.87 6.66
CA HIS A 89 -7.84 -13.75 7.76
C HIS A 89 -9.16 -13.09 7.32
N PHE A 90 -9.98 -13.82 6.58
CA PHE A 90 -11.25 -13.31 6.06
C PHE A 90 -12.22 -12.82 7.14
N ALA A 91 -12.19 -13.38 8.37
CA ALA A 91 -13.04 -12.91 9.46
C ALA A 91 -12.65 -11.49 9.94
N GLU A 92 -11.35 -11.13 9.97
CA GLU A 92 -10.93 -9.76 10.22
C GLU A 92 -11.44 -8.80 9.13
N ALA A 93 -11.38 -9.20 7.87
CA ALA A 93 -11.93 -8.42 6.77
C ALA A 93 -13.46 -8.22 6.89
N GLN A 94 -14.20 -9.24 7.31
CA GLN A 94 -15.64 -9.14 7.59
C GLN A 94 -15.95 -8.15 8.73
N ILE A 95 -15.12 -8.13 9.78
CA ILE A 95 -15.26 -7.17 10.88
C ILE A 95 -15.02 -5.74 10.36
N LEU A 96 -13.98 -5.52 9.56
CA LEU A 96 -13.67 -4.22 8.98
C LEU A 96 -14.77 -3.74 8.04
N GLU A 97 -15.29 -4.62 7.17
CA GLU A 97 -16.44 -4.28 6.32
C GLU A 97 -17.69 -3.93 7.15
N ALA A 98 -17.95 -4.66 8.24
CA ALA A 98 -19.10 -4.41 9.12
C ALA A 98 -19.03 -3.08 9.90
N ILE A 99 -17.85 -2.51 10.08
CA ILE A 99 -17.67 -1.16 10.64
C ILE A 99 -17.56 -0.08 9.56
N GLU A 100 -17.90 -0.41 8.32
CA GLU A 100 -17.95 0.51 7.18
C GLU A 100 -16.61 1.19 6.90
N ILE A 101 -15.51 0.42 6.97
CA ILE A 101 -14.20 0.92 6.57
C ILE A 101 -14.16 1.24 5.06
N ASP A 102 -13.47 2.29 4.66
CA ASP A 102 -13.41 2.69 3.25
C ASP A 102 -12.52 1.76 2.40
N TYR A 103 -11.42 1.26 2.95
CA TYR A 103 -10.50 0.32 2.30
C TYR A 103 -9.93 -0.67 3.31
N ILE A 104 -9.70 -1.90 2.87
CA ILE A 104 -9.00 -2.95 3.66
C ILE A 104 -7.64 -3.21 3.03
N ASP A 105 -6.57 -3.14 3.82
CA ASP A 105 -5.23 -3.59 3.41
C ASP A 105 -4.99 -5.01 3.99
N GLU A 106 -5.03 -6.03 3.12
CA GLU A 106 -4.58 -7.38 3.45
C GLU A 106 -3.04 -7.36 3.45
N SER A 107 -2.45 -7.23 4.64
CA SER A 107 -1.11 -6.68 4.79
C SER A 107 -0.11 -7.64 5.43
N GLU A 108 1.07 -7.71 4.81
CA GLU A 108 2.26 -8.38 5.34
C GLU A 108 2.84 -7.71 6.58
N VAL A 109 2.46 -6.49 6.89
CA VAL A 109 2.85 -5.78 8.12
C VAL A 109 2.33 -6.51 9.37
N LEU A 110 1.13 -7.07 9.28
CA LEU A 110 0.58 -7.93 10.31
C LEU A 110 1.09 -9.37 10.16
N SER A 111 0.99 -10.15 11.23
CA SER A 111 1.35 -11.57 11.17
C SER A 111 0.34 -12.33 10.31
N PRO A 112 0.76 -13.10 9.29
CA PRO A 112 -0.17 -13.89 8.50
C PRO A 112 -1.01 -14.84 9.36
N ALA A 113 -2.27 -14.99 9.04
CA ALA A 113 -3.13 -16.03 9.60
C ALA A 113 -3.11 -17.29 8.74
N ASP A 114 -2.82 -17.13 7.46
CA ASP A 114 -2.64 -18.21 6.50
C ASP A 114 -1.40 -17.88 5.65
N ASP A 115 -0.52 -18.84 5.44
CA ASP A 115 0.73 -18.68 4.67
C ASP A 115 0.57 -19.17 3.21
N VAL A 116 -0.57 -19.73 2.88
CA VAL A 116 -0.90 -20.30 1.56
C VAL A 116 -2.01 -19.53 0.86
N TYR A 117 -3.12 -19.27 1.57
CA TYR A 117 -4.33 -18.72 0.97
C TYR A 117 -4.54 -17.26 1.36
N HIS A 118 -4.62 -16.39 0.36
CA HIS A 118 -5.10 -15.02 0.50
C HIS A 118 -6.63 -14.97 0.52
N ILE A 119 -7.17 -13.85 0.99
CA ILE A 119 -8.62 -13.61 1.02
C ILE A 119 -9.16 -13.52 -0.41
N ASP A 120 -10.27 -14.20 -0.69
CA ASP A 120 -11.07 -13.98 -1.90
C ASP A 120 -11.83 -12.64 -1.77
N LYS A 121 -11.27 -11.60 -2.35
CA LYS A 121 -11.74 -10.22 -2.24
C LYS A 121 -13.00 -9.94 -3.06
N HIS A 122 -13.32 -10.82 -4.01
CA HIS A 122 -14.57 -10.73 -4.78
C HIS A 122 -15.84 -10.98 -3.93
N LYS A 123 -15.66 -11.50 -2.71
CA LYS A 123 -16.76 -11.71 -1.75
C LYS A 123 -17.10 -10.48 -0.93
N PHE A 124 -16.33 -9.40 -1.06
CA PHE A 124 -16.50 -8.17 -0.30
C PHE A 124 -16.94 -7.02 -1.21
N SER A 125 -17.64 -6.05 -0.63
CA SER A 125 -18.04 -4.83 -1.31
C SER A 125 -17.02 -3.71 -1.18
N VAL A 126 -16.17 -3.75 -0.16
CA VAL A 126 -15.11 -2.77 0.12
C VAL A 126 -13.88 -3.04 -0.77
N PRO A 127 -13.18 -1.98 -1.27
CA PRO A 127 -11.96 -2.14 -2.03
C PRO A 127 -10.80 -2.64 -1.16
N PHE A 128 -9.96 -3.52 -1.74
CA PHE A 128 -8.78 -4.07 -1.08
C PHE A 128 -7.48 -3.53 -1.65
N VAL A 129 -6.54 -3.28 -0.74
CA VAL A 129 -5.12 -3.02 -1.00
C VAL A 129 -4.32 -4.27 -0.66
N CYS A 130 -3.32 -4.60 -1.46
CA CYS A 130 -2.39 -5.70 -1.18
C CYS A 130 -0.95 -5.30 -1.49
N GLY A 131 -0.02 -5.81 -0.71
CA GLY A 131 1.40 -5.70 -0.98
C GLY A 131 1.86 -6.65 -2.08
N ALA A 132 2.83 -6.21 -2.90
CA ALA A 132 3.53 -7.06 -3.87
C ALA A 132 4.98 -6.61 -4.05
N LYS A 133 5.89 -7.56 -4.27
CA LYS A 133 7.33 -7.30 -4.47
C LYS A 133 7.78 -7.54 -5.92
N ASP A 134 6.91 -8.10 -6.74
CA ASP A 134 7.14 -8.34 -8.17
C ASP A 134 5.82 -8.40 -8.94
N LEU A 135 5.92 -8.44 -10.27
CA LEU A 135 4.76 -8.43 -11.15
C LEU A 135 3.88 -9.67 -10.97
N GLY A 136 4.46 -10.85 -10.78
CA GLY A 136 3.70 -12.08 -10.58
C GLY A 136 2.84 -12.00 -9.31
N GLU A 137 3.42 -11.57 -8.20
CA GLU A 137 2.68 -11.36 -6.95
C GLU A 137 1.58 -10.30 -7.12
N ALA A 138 1.89 -9.17 -7.76
CA ALA A 138 0.89 -8.11 -8.01
C ALA A 138 -0.30 -8.65 -8.83
N LEU A 139 -0.05 -9.35 -9.90
CA LEU A 139 -1.10 -9.88 -10.77
C LEU A 139 -1.92 -11.00 -10.09
N ARG A 140 -1.31 -11.80 -9.20
CA ARG A 140 -2.06 -12.76 -8.37
C ARG A 140 -3.01 -12.05 -7.40
N ARG A 141 -2.55 -11.02 -6.70
CA ARG A 141 -3.40 -10.20 -5.82
C ARG A 141 -4.55 -9.54 -6.58
N ILE A 142 -4.27 -9.01 -7.78
CA ILE A 142 -5.29 -8.43 -8.67
C ILE A 142 -6.31 -9.50 -9.10
N ASN A 143 -5.86 -10.69 -9.45
CA ASN A 143 -6.74 -11.81 -9.79
C ASN A 143 -7.66 -12.22 -8.64
N GLU A 144 -7.21 -12.05 -7.40
CA GLU A 144 -8.01 -12.30 -6.18
C GLU A 144 -8.97 -11.14 -5.85
N GLY A 145 -8.95 -10.04 -6.61
CA GLY A 145 -9.84 -8.90 -6.45
C GLY A 145 -9.22 -7.67 -5.77
N ALA A 146 -7.90 -7.58 -5.63
CA ALA A 146 -7.25 -6.36 -5.16
C ALA A 146 -7.50 -5.19 -6.12
N SER A 147 -7.91 -4.05 -5.58
CA SER A 147 -8.23 -2.82 -6.31
C SER A 147 -7.07 -1.82 -6.31
N MET A 148 -6.08 -2.04 -5.48
CA MET A 148 -4.83 -1.29 -5.36
C MET A 148 -3.68 -2.23 -5.01
N ILE A 149 -2.53 -1.99 -5.60
CA ILE A 149 -1.27 -2.63 -5.21
C ILE A 149 -0.42 -1.61 -4.44
N ARG A 150 0.24 -2.08 -3.41
CA ARG A 150 1.31 -1.38 -2.72
C ARG A 150 2.61 -2.15 -2.98
N THR A 151 3.58 -1.51 -3.62
CA THR A 151 4.91 -2.10 -3.75
C THR A 151 5.47 -2.32 -2.34
N LYS A 152 5.79 -3.56 -2.00
CA LYS A 152 6.38 -3.90 -0.70
C LYS A 152 7.71 -3.20 -0.50
N GLY A 153 7.98 -2.82 0.74
CA GLY A 153 9.26 -2.37 1.25
C GLY A 153 9.57 -3.10 2.55
N GLU A 154 10.39 -2.53 3.40
CA GLU A 154 10.55 -2.96 4.79
C GLU A 154 10.05 -1.84 5.72
N PRO A 155 8.73 -1.77 5.95
CA PRO A 155 8.10 -0.69 6.68
C PRO A 155 8.60 -0.61 8.13
N GLY A 156 8.69 0.61 8.66
CA GLY A 156 9.15 0.87 10.02
C GLY A 156 10.67 0.93 10.19
N THR A 157 11.46 0.70 9.14
CA THR A 157 12.93 0.77 9.19
C THR A 157 13.46 2.16 8.87
N GLY A 158 12.75 2.94 8.05
CA GLY A 158 13.27 4.17 7.46
C GLY A 158 14.26 3.92 6.31
N ASP A 159 14.59 2.65 6.00
CA ASP A 159 15.42 2.26 4.86
C ASP A 159 14.52 1.96 3.65
N VAL A 160 14.77 2.66 2.55
CA VAL A 160 13.95 2.55 1.32
C VAL A 160 14.51 1.59 0.28
N VAL A 161 15.66 0.95 0.55
CA VAL A 161 16.37 0.13 -0.46
C VAL A 161 15.50 -1.02 -0.97
N GLN A 162 14.75 -1.69 -0.10
CA GLN A 162 13.85 -2.79 -0.51
C GLN A 162 12.70 -2.28 -1.37
N ALA A 163 12.08 -1.16 -0.99
CA ALA A 163 11.01 -0.55 -1.78
C ALA A 163 11.51 -0.19 -3.19
N VAL A 164 12.71 0.40 -3.30
CA VAL A 164 13.35 0.72 -4.59
C VAL A 164 13.62 -0.55 -5.40
N ARG A 165 14.17 -1.61 -4.79
CA ARG A 165 14.42 -2.90 -5.47
C ARG A 165 13.15 -3.50 -6.04
N HIS A 166 12.09 -3.58 -5.25
CA HIS A 166 10.82 -4.18 -5.67
C HIS A 166 10.12 -3.34 -6.75
N MET A 167 10.13 -2.00 -6.62
CA MET A 167 9.57 -1.12 -7.65
C MET A 167 10.32 -1.26 -8.97
N ARG A 168 11.67 -1.26 -8.95
CA ARG A 168 12.48 -1.47 -10.14
C ARG A 168 12.27 -2.86 -10.74
N LYS A 169 12.14 -3.90 -9.92
CA LYS A 169 11.83 -5.26 -10.37
C LYS A 169 10.49 -5.30 -11.10
N MET A 170 9.44 -4.76 -10.50
CA MET A 170 8.11 -4.71 -11.09
C MET A 170 8.11 -3.96 -12.43
N ASN A 171 8.75 -2.78 -12.48
CA ASN A 171 8.89 -2.00 -13.72
C ASN A 171 9.65 -2.75 -14.82
N SER A 172 10.74 -3.43 -14.45
CA SER A 172 11.54 -4.24 -15.39
C SER A 172 10.74 -5.41 -15.96
N GLU A 173 9.97 -6.09 -15.11
CA GLU A 173 9.12 -7.21 -15.52
C GLU A 173 7.95 -6.74 -16.42
N MET A 174 7.34 -5.59 -16.14
CA MET A 174 6.35 -4.97 -17.03
C MET A 174 6.97 -4.59 -18.38
N ALA A 175 8.15 -3.95 -18.37
CA ALA A 175 8.85 -3.58 -19.62
C ALA A 175 9.22 -4.83 -20.44
N ARG A 176 9.61 -5.94 -19.79
CA ARG A 176 9.82 -7.22 -20.47
C ARG A 176 8.57 -7.71 -21.17
N LEU A 177 7.40 -7.73 -20.48
CA LEU A 177 6.14 -8.15 -21.10
C LEU A 177 5.77 -7.29 -22.32
N VAL A 178 5.93 -5.97 -22.22
CA VAL A 178 5.65 -5.04 -23.35
C VAL A 178 6.53 -5.35 -24.56
N SER A 179 7.76 -5.82 -24.36
CA SER A 179 8.72 -6.14 -25.44
C SER A 179 8.55 -7.55 -26.04
N MET A 180 7.73 -8.42 -25.43
CA MET A 180 7.52 -9.79 -25.89
C MET A 180 6.58 -9.82 -27.12
N ARG A 181 6.68 -10.88 -27.92
CA ARG A 181 5.69 -11.19 -28.93
C ARG A 181 4.47 -11.84 -28.30
N GLU A 182 3.29 -11.71 -28.92
CA GLU A 182 2.05 -12.28 -28.39
C GLU A 182 2.13 -13.80 -28.15
N ASP A 183 2.85 -14.55 -29.02
CA ASP A 183 3.00 -16.00 -28.88
C ASP A 183 3.84 -16.41 -27.64
N GLU A 184 4.64 -15.49 -27.10
CA GLU A 184 5.45 -15.69 -25.90
C GLU A 184 4.67 -15.44 -24.61
N LEU A 185 3.55 -14.71 -24.66
CA LEU A 185 2.78 -14.32 -23.47
C LEU A 185 2.15 -15.51 -22.75
N PHE A 186 1.83 -16.60 -23.44
CA PHE A 186 1.34 -17.83 -22.80
C PHE A 186 2.39 -18.44 -21.87
N GLN A 187 3.66 -18.38 -22.28
CA GLN A 187 4.76 -18.87 -21.43
C GLN A 187 5.00 -17.92 -20.25
N ALA A 188 4.96 -16.60 -20.49
CA ALA A 188 5.05 -15.60 -19.42
C ALA A 188 3.96 -15.78 -18.36
N ALA A 189 2.70 -16.05 -18.76
CA ALA A 189 1.61 -16.32 -17.83
C ALA A 189 1.87 -17.53 -16.93
N LYS A 190 2.46 -18.60 -17.49
CA LYS A 190 2.84 -19.79 -16.72
C LYS A 190 3.98 -19.48 -15.74
N GLU A 191 5.00 -18.75 -16.18
CA GLU A 191 6.14 -18.36 -15.33
C GLU A 191 5.71 -17.47 -14.16
N LEU A 192 4.84 -16.51 -14.43
CA LEU A 192 4.27 -15.60 -13.41
C LEU A 192 3.18 -16.25 -12.54
N GLN A 193 2.66 -17.41 -12.96
CA GLN A 193 1.56 -18.13 -12.31
C GLN A 193 0.28 -17.28 -12.21
N VAL A 194 -0.12 -16.64 -13.32
CA VAL A 194 -1.26 -15.74 -13.40
C VAL A 194 -2.11 -16.02 -14.65
N PRO A 195 -3.39 -15.57 -14.67
CA PRO A 195 -4.24 -15.65 -15.85
C PRO A 195 -3.63 -14.90 -17.06
N TYR A 196 -3.79 -15.48 -18.24
CA TYR A 196 -3.31 -14.90 -19.50
C TYR A 196 -3.83 -13.48 -19.74
N ASP A 197 -5.11 -13.21 -19.44
CA ASP A 197 -5.74 -11.91 -19.67
C ASP A 197 -5.04 -10.77 -18.91
N LEU A 198 -4.51 -11.04 -17.72
CA LEU A 198 -3.75 -10.05 -16.95
C LEU A 198 -2.37 -9.77 -17.57
N VAL A 199 -1.71 -10.81 -18.12
CA VAL A 199 -0.45 -10.65 -18.83
C VAL A 199 -0.65 -9.87 -20.13
N LEU A 200 -1.70 -10.20 -20.89
CA LEU A 200 -2.09 -9.48 -22.09
C LEU A 200 -2.38 -8.01 -21.79
N TYR A 201 -3.13 -7.72 -20.70
CA TYR A 201 -3.40 -6.34 -20.29
C TYR A 201 -2.11 -5.55 -20.06
N VAL A 202 -1.13 -6.13 -19.32
CA VAL A 202 0.15 -5.45 -19.06
C VAL A 202 0.95 -5.28 -20.34
N HIS A 203 0.96 -6.29 -21.24
CA HIS A 203 1.62 -6.21 -22.52
C HIS A 203 1.09 -5.05 -23.37
N GLU A 204 -0.23 -4.90 -23.46
CA GLU A 204 -0.88 -3.86 -24.28
C GLU A 204 -0.80 -2.45 -23.67
N ASN A 205 -0.84 -2.35 -22.33
CA ASN A 205 -0.98 -1.07 -21.62
C ASN A 205 0.31 -0.60 -20.93
N GLY A 206 1.31 -1.44 -20.74
CA GLY A 206 2.55 -1.11 -20.07
C GLY A 206 2.41 -0.76 -18.59
N LYS A 207 1.30 -1.12 -17.96
CA LYS A 207 0.99 -0.81 -16.55
C LYS A 207 0.07 -1.87 -15.94
N LEU A 208 -0.06 -1.85 -14.62
CA LEU A 208 -1.05 -2.66 -13.90
C LEU A 208 -2.48 -2.17 -14.20
N PRO A 209 -3.50 -3.07 -14.14
CA PRO A 209 -4.92 -2.69 -14.27
C PRO A 209 -5.49 -1.95 -13.06
N VAL A 210 -4.69 -1.75 -12.01
CA VAL A 210 -5.00 -1.02 -10.79
C VAL A 210 -3.87 -0.07 -10.45
N VAL A 211 -4.12 0.92 -9.56
CA VAL A 211 -3.07 1.85 -9.09
C VAL A 211 -2.03 1.11 -8.26
N ASN A 212 -0.77 1.54 -8.38
CA ASN A 212 0.36 1.05 -7.60
C ASN A 212 0.98 2.16 -6.77
N PHE A 213 0.88 2.05 -5.45
CA PHE A 213 1.51 2.95 -4.49
C PHE A 213 2.80 2.35 -3.92
N ALA A 214 3.64 3.20 -3.34
CA ALA A 214 4.90 2.79 -2.72
C ALA A 214 5.19 3.59 -1.44
N ASP A 215 6.31 3.30 -0.75
CA ASP A 215 6.51 3.76 0.64
C ASP A 215 7.21 5.12 0.79
N ALA A 216 7.67 5.80 -0.27
CA ALA A 216 8.42 7.06 -0.17
C ALA A 216 8.24 7.98 -1.39
N ALA A 217 8.45 9.30 -1.20
CA ALA A 217 8.35 10.29 -2.27
C ALA A 217 9.32 10.05 -3.45
N LEU A 218 10.50 9.48 -3.20
CA LEU A 218 11.42 9.00 -4.24
C LEU A 218 10.74 8.05 -5.23
N MET A 219 9.80 7.25 -4.73
CA MET A 219 9.11 6.25 -5.54
C MET A 219 8.23 6.86 -6.63
N MET A 220 7.77 8.11 -6.45
CA MET A 220 7.04 8.84 -7.50
C MET A 220 7.90 9.00 -8.76
N GLN A 221 9.19 9.30 -8.62
CA GLN A 221 10.13 9.38 -9.76
C GLN A 221 10.43 8.00 -10.37
N LEU A 222 10.23 6.93 -9.62
CA LEU A 222 10.35 5.55 -10.09
C LEU A 222 9.04 5.02 -10.71
N GLY A 223 7.98 5.85 -10.79
CA GLY A 223 6.72 5.51 -11.44
C GLY A 223 5.62 5.01 -10.51
N ALA A 224 5.77 5.16 -9.18
CA ALA A 224 4.65 4.97 -8.27
C ALA A 224 3.54 6.00 -8.53
N GLU A 225 2.31 5.62 -8.27
CA GLU A 225 1.14 6.48 -8.52
C GLU A 225 0.58 7.15 -7.26
N GLY A 226 1.29 7.03 -6.16
CA GLY A 226 1.07 7.64 -4.85
C GLY A 226 1.95 6.97 -3.82
N VAL A 227 1.90 7.43 -2.57
CA VAL A 227 2.76 6.90 -1.51
C VAL A 227 2.00 6.58 -0.23
N PHE A 228 2.45 5.53 0.46
CA PHE A 228 2.16 5.27 1.87
C PHE A 228 3.32 5.82 2.70
N VAL A 229 3.02 6.50 3.79
CA VAL A 229 4.04 6.97 4.73
C VAL A 229 3.63 6.59 6.15
N GLY A 230 4.45 5.77 6.77
CA GLY A 230 4.19 5.24 8.10
C GLY A 230 4.94 5.98 9.22
N SER A 231 5.82 5.25 9.88
CA SER A 231 6.50 5.64 11.11
C SER A 231 7.28 6.96 11.02
N GLY A 232 7.76 7.33 9.85
CA GLY A 232 8.64 8.49 9.65
C GLY A 232 8.00 9.85 9.91
N ILE A 233 6.65 9.97 9.90
CA ILE A 233 5.97 11.23 10.20
C ILE A 233 5.83 11.41 11.71
N PHE A 234 5.07 10.56 12.37
CA PHE A 234 4.68 10.76 13.76
C PHE A 234 5.76 10.40 14.79
N LYS A 235 6.85 9.77 14.36
CA LYS A 235 8.09 9.60 15.15
C LYS A 235 9.15 10.68 14.91
N SER A 236 8.83 11.72 14.15
CA SER A 236 9.72 12.86 13.91
C SER A 236 9.52 13.97 14.93
N GLY A 237 10.51 14.88 15.02
CA GLY A 237 10.45 16.02 15.94
C GLY A 237 9.37 17.07 15.61
N ASN A 238 8.85 17.09 14.37
CA ASN A 238 7.76 17.99 13.95
C ASN A 238 6.82 17.29 12.95
N PRO A 239 5.88 16.45 13.42
CA PRO A 239 5.01 15.67 12.56
C PRO A 239 4.16 16.50 11.58
N ALA A 240 3.56 17.60 12.03
CA ALA A 240 2.69 18.43 11.19
C ALA A 240 3.46 19.06 10.02
N LYS A 241 4.62 19.65 10.29
CA LYS A 241 5.48 20.23 9.25
C LYS A 241 5.97 19.16 8.28
N ARG A 242 6.38 18.00 8.79
CA ARG A 242 6.87 16.87 7.98
C ARG A 242 5.77 16.29 7.11
N ALA A 243 4.57 16.10 7.64
CA ALA A 243 3.42 15.63 6.88
C ALA A 243 3.09 16.57 5.72
N ALA A 244 3.00 17.88 5.98
CA ALA A 244 2.73 18.88 4.94
C ALA A 244 3.85 18.94 3.88
N ALA A 245 5.11 18.81 4.29
CA ALA A 245 6.25 18.80 3.37
C ALA A 245 6.21 17.57 2.45
N ILE A 246 5.88 16.38 2.99
CA ILE A 246 5.76 15.13 2.20
C ILE A 246 4.64 15.25 1.18
N VAL A 247 3.46 15.73 1.56
CA VAL A 247 2.32 15.90 0.63
C VAL A 247 2.72 16.83 -0.54
N LYS A 248 3.34 17.97 -0.24
CA LYS A 248 3.80 18.92 -1.26
C LYS A 248 4.90 18.33 -2.14
N ALA A 249 5.86 17.60 -1.55
CA ALA A 249 6.92 16.93 -2.30
C ALA A 249 6.40 15.85 -3.24
N VAL A 250 5.39 15.08 -2.82
CA VAL A 250 4.73 14.07 -3.66
C VAL A 250 3.98 14.72 -4.82
N ALA A 251 3.25 15.79 -4.56
CA ALA A 251 2.53 16.53 -5.61
C ALA A 251 3.46 17.22 -6.62
N ASN A 252 4.71 17.51 -6.23
CA ASN A 252 5.70 18.24 -7.04
C ASN A 252 7.02 17.48 -7.16
N PHE A 253 6.97 16.17 -7.26
CA PHE A 253 8.13 15.29 -7.15
C PHE A 253 9.22 15.48 -8.21
N THR A 254 8.97 16.25 -9.26
CA THR A 254 9.93 16.63 -10.31
C THR A 254 10.55 18.01 -10.10
N ASP A 255 10.04 18.81 -9.16
CA ASP A 255 10.58 20.14 -8.85
C ASP A 255 11.65 20.05 -7.75
N ALA A 256 12.90 19.85 -8.15
CA ALA A 256 14.02 19.71 -7.23
C ALA A 256 14.25 20.96 -6.35
N LYS A 257 13.93 22.17 -6.86
CA LYS A 257 14.07 23.40 -6.08
C LYS A 257 13.07 23.48 -4.95
N LEU A 258 11.81 23.22 -5.26
CA LEU A 258 10.75 23.16 -4.25
C LEU A 258 11.01 22.05 -3.23
N ILE A 259 11.46 20.86 -3.67
CA ILE A 259 11.81 19.75 -2.76
C ILE A 259 12.94 20.16 -1.82
N ALA A 260 13.95 20.89 -2.29
CA ALA A 260 15.03 21.41 -1.43
C ALA A 260 14.46 22.34 -0.34
N GLU A 261 13.62 23.30 -0.71
CA GLU A 261 12.96 24.22 0.23
C GLU A 261 12.08 23.44 1.26
N LEU A 262 11.33 22.44 0.80
CA LEU A 262 10.48 21.60 1.65
C LEU A 262 11.27 20.68 2.61
N SER A 263 12.55 20.46 2.34
CA SER A 263 13.43 19.62 3.15
C SER A 263 14.10 20.37 4.31
N GLU A 264 13.91 21.70 4.38
CA GLU A 264 14.54 22.53 5.40
C GLU A 264 13.78 22.49 6.74
N ASP A 265 14.51 22.45 7.85
CA ASP A 265 13.99 22.59 9.21
C ASP A 265 12.83 21.62 9.56
N LEU A 266 12.90 20.38 9.09
CA LEU A 266 11.87 19.35 9.36
C LEU A 266 11.92 18.74 10.77
N GLY A 267 12.85 19.20 11.62
CA GLY A 267 13.13 18.62 12.93
C GLY A 267 13.86 17.27 12.84
N GLU A 268 14.05 16.63 13.97
CA GLU A 268 14.74 15.33 14.02
C GLU A 268 13.96 14.27 13.24
N ALA A 269 14.68 13.49 12.44
CA ALA A 269 14.11 12.34 11.75
C ALA A 269 13.91 11.17 12.72
N MET A 270 13.00 10.25 12.39
CA MET A 270 12.91 8.96 13.07
C MET A 270 14.26 8.24 12.96
N VAL A 271 14.70 7.61 14.05
CA VAL A 271 15.87 6.72 14.02
C VAL A 271 15.57 5.54 13.11
N GLY A 272 16.39 5.35 12.09
CA GLY A 272 16.28 4.24 11.14
C GLY A 272 16.88 2.94 11.67
N ILE A 273 16.46 1.82 11.08
CA ILE A 273 17.02 0.49 11.31
C ILE A 273 17.63 0.03 9.99
N ASN A 274 18.92 -0.34 10.01
CA ASN A 274 19.59 -0.84 8.80
C ASN A 274 18.96 -2.20 8.38
N GLU A 275 18.75 -2.39 7.08
CA GLU A 275 18.21 -3.64 6.53
C GLU A 275 18.99 -4.88 7.00
N GLN A 276 20.32 -4.77 7.14
CA GLN A 276 21.19 -5.87 7.56
C GLN A 276 21.03 -6.26 9.04
N GLU A 277 20.38 -5.42 9.84
CA GLU A 277 20.12 -5.63 11.27
C GLU A 277 18.72 -6.21 11.53
N ILE A 278 17.93 -6.44 10.47
CA ILE A 278 16.56 -6.93 10.57
C ILE A 278 16.56 -8.45 10.70
N GLU A 279 16.02 -8.97 11.81
CA GLU A 279 15.90 -10.40 12.04
C GLU A 279 14.89 -11.10 11.14
N PHE A 280 13.86 -10.38 10.67
CA PHE A 280 12.84 -10.91 9.75
C PHE A 280 12.37 -9.86 8.74
N LEU A 281 12.15 -10.29 7.51
CA LEU A 281 11.65 -9.46 6.42
C LEU A 281 10.12 -9.55 6.35
N MET A 282 9.43 -8.43 6.57
CA MET A 282 7.96 -8.38 6.41
C MET A 282 7.56 -8.60 4.96
N ALA A 283 8.35 -8.14 3.99
CA ALA A 283 8.10 -8.32 2.57
C ALA A 283 8.02 -9.79 2.12
N GLU A 284 8.59 -10.72 2.89
CA GLU A 284 8.56 -12.15 2.61
C GLU A 284 7.28 -12.86 3.07
N ARG A 285 6.43 -12.19 3.83
CA ARG A 285 5.13 -12.71 4.26
C ARG A 285 4.14 -12.74 3.11
N GLY A 286 3.36 -13.82 3.00
CA GLY A 286 2.29 -13.95 2.00
C GLY A 286 2.80 -13.96 0.55
N LYS A 287 3.75 -14.83 0.25
CA LYS A 287 4.32 -15.02 -1.10
C LYS A 287 3.30 -15.55 -2.10
#